data_f017cac4355c09a00caa3f414acea04d
#
_entry.id   f017cac4355c09a00caa3f414acea04d
#
_cell.length_a   1.000
_cell.length_b   1.000
_cell.length_c   1.000
_cell.angle_alpha   90.00
_cell.angle_beta   90.00
_cell.angle_gamma   90.00
#
_symmetry.space_group_name_H-M   'P 1'
#
loop_
_entity.id
_entity.type
_entity.pdbx_description
1 polymer ?
#
loop_
_entity_poly.entity_id
_entity_poly.type
_entity_poly.pdbx_seq_one_letter_code
_entity_poly.pdbx_strand_id
1 'polypeptide(L)'
;MDWLYSLFVGGGIAHTVFTLALVITAGILLGKVKVCGISLGITWILFVGIIAAHFGMGIPAEVRHFIQEFGLILFVFSIGMQVGPGFFASFKHGGLTLVCLASTIVLLGVGVAYVIHLVSGTPIPTMVGILSGAVTNTPGLGAAQQAYADASGVEDPSIALGYAVAYPLGVIGIIFSMIFIRYALRVKFEKEDEACLLYTSPSPRDMRR
;
A
#
# COMPACT_ATOMS: atom_id res chain seq x y z
N MET A 1 1.28 -16.89 -36.26
CA MET A 1 1.20 -15.55 -35.62
C MET A 1 0.07 -15.48 -34.59
N ASP A 2 -0.93 -16.33 -34.69
CA ASP A 2 -2.10 -16.36 -33.81
C ASP A 2 -1.78 -16.68 -32.34
N TRP A 3 -0.73 -17.46 -32.10
CA TRP A 3 -0.24 -17.75 -30.76
C TRP A 3 0.28 -16.49 -30.03
N LEU A 4 1.05 -15.63 -30.71
CA LEU A 4 1.50 -14.35 -30.12
C LEU A 4 0.32 -13.42 -29.85
N TYR A 5 -0.63 -13.34 -30.75
CA TYR A 5 -1.85 -12.55 -30.55
C TYR A 5 -2.68 -13.06 -29.35
N SER A 6 -2.85 -14.38 -29.22
CA SER A 6 -3.55 -14.96 -28.08
C SER A 6 -2.84 -14.72 -26.73
N LEU A 7 -1.52 -14.52 -26.74
CA LEU A 7 -0.75 -14.20 -25.54
C LEU A 7 -1.02 -12.77 -25.03
N PHE A 8 -1.27 -11.82 -25.94
CA PHE A 8 -1.52 -10.41 -25.56
C PHE A 8 -3.00 -10.08 -25.36
N VAL A 9 -3.90 -10.72 -26.08
CA VAL A 9 -5.34 -10.37 -26.12
C VAL A 9 -6.24 -11.57 -25.76
N GLY A 10 -5.65 -12.72 -25.45
CA GLY A 10 -6.38 -13.94 -25.11
C GLY A 10 -6.89 -13.93 -23.67
N GLY A 11 -7.85 -14.84 -23.36
CA GLY A 11 -8.38 -15.03 -22.00
C GLY A 11 -7.89 -16.30 -21.28
N GLY A 12 -6.80 -16.93 -21.77
CA GLY A 12 -6.30 -18.19 -21.23
C GLY A 12 -5.31 -18.05 -20.09
N ILE A 13 -4.95 -19.19 -19.49
CA ILE A 13 -3.96 -19.25 -18.38
C ILE A 13 -2.62 -18.64 -18.83
N ALA A 14 -2.14 -18.93 -20.04
CA ALA A 14 -0.90 -18.39 -20.57
C ALA A 14 -0.91 -16.87 -20.66
N HIS A 15 -2.02 -16.28 -21.14
CA HIS A 15 -2.23 -14.83 -21.16
C HIS A 15 -2.19 -14.23 -19.74
N THR A 16 -2.88 -14.86 -18.79
CA THR A 16 -2.93 -14.39 -17.40
C THR A 16 -1.53 -14.37 -16.77
N VAL A 17 -0.77 -15.47 -16.90
CA VAL A 17 0.60 -15.57 -16.37
C VAL A 17 1.52 -14.55 -17.03
N PHE A 18 1.42 -14.41 -18.36
CA PHE A 18 2.21 -13.43 -19.10
C PHE A 18 1.90 -11.99 -18.66
N THR A 19 0.61 -11.63 -18.58
CA THR A 19 0.16 -10.29 -18.16
C THR A 19 0.66 -9.97 -16.74
N LEU A 20 0.51 -10.89 -15.80
CA LEU A 20 1.01 -10.70 -14.44
C LEU A 20 2.52 -10.54 -14.40
N ALA A 21 3.27 -11.42 -15.09
CA ALA A 21 4.72 -11.36 -15.14
C ALA A 21 5.21 -10.03 -15.75
N LEU A 22 4.56 -9.58 -16.83
CA LEU A 22 4.87 -8.32 -17.49
C LEU A 22 4.59 -7.12 -16.59
N VAL A 23 3.40 -7.06 -15.97
CA VAL A 23 2.99 -5.95 -15.09
C VAL A 23 3.90 -5.88 -13.87
N ILE A 24 4.21 -7.01 -13.22
CA ILE A 24 5.09 -7.06 -12.05
C ILE A 24 6.50 -6.64 -12.45
N THR A 25 7.05 -7.21 -13.52
CA THR A 25 8.43 -6.91 -13.95
C THR A 25 8.58 -5.45 -14.36
N ALA A 26 7.69 -4.94 -15.21
CA ALA A 26 7.71 -3.54 -15.62
C ALA A 26 7.50 -2.59 -14.43
N GLY A 27 6.58 -2.91 -13.52
CA GLY A 27 6.34 -2.13 -12.31
C GLY A 27 7.55 -2.08 -11.38
N ILE A 28 8.25 -3.19 -11.16
CA ILE A 28 9.48 -3.24 -10.36
C ILE A 28 10.60 -2.45 -11.02
N LEU A 29 10.77 -2.56 -12.34
CA LEU A 29 11.80 -1.81 -13.09
C LEU A 29 11.55 -0.31 -13.01
N LEU A 30 10.32 0.14 -13.23
CA LEU A 30 9.91 1.54 -13.07
C LEU A 30 10.05 2.01 -11.62
N GLY A 31 9.77 1.13 -10.65
CA GLY A 31 9.93 1.43 -9.24
C GLY A 31 11.36 1.75 -8.81
N LYS A 32 12.37 1.35 -9.58
CA LYS A 32 13.79 1.72 -9.36
C LYS A 32 14.13 3.14 -9.85
N VAL A 33 13.28 3.72 -10.71
CA VAL A 33 13.47 5.06 -11.22
C VAL A 33 13.17 6.08 -10.13
N LYS A 34 14.12 6.96 -9.85
CA LYS A 34 13.94 8.08 -8.91
C LYS A 34 13.67 9.35 -9.69
N VAL A 35 12.54 9.98 -9.42
CA VAL A 35 12.21 11.30 -9.98
C VAL A 35 12.39 12.34 -8.87
N CYS A 36 13.25 13.31 -9.07
CA CYS A 36 13.60 14.34 -8.05
C CYS A 36 14.03 13.73 -6.69
N GLY A 37 14.71 12.57 -6.71
CA GLY A 37 15.14 11.89 -5.49
C GLY A 37 14.08 11.01 -4.82
N ILE A 38 12.84 11.02 -5.31
CA ILE A 38 11.70 10.26 -4.79
C ILE A 38 11.45 9.05 -5.69
N SER A 39 11.25 7.88 -5.07
CA SER A 39 10.85 6.66 -5.77
C SER A 39 9.47 6.23 -5.29
N LEU A 40 8.56 5.96 -6.22
CA LEU A 40 7.25 5.36 -5.90
C LEU A 40 7.34 3.87 -5.57
N GLY A 41 8.53 3.26 -5.70
CA GLY A 41 8.77 1.86 -5.35
C GLY A 41 7.85 0.90 -6.09
N ILE A 42 7.43 -0.16 -5.38
CA ILE A 42 6.55 -1.21 -5.91
C ILE A 42 5.15 -0.72 -6.33
N THR A 43 4.74 0.48 -5.96
CA THR A 43 3.43 1.04 -6.35
C THR A 43 3.33 1.27 -7.86
N TRP A 44 4.45 1.36 -8.57
CA TRP A 44 4.44 1.38 -10.03
C TRP A 44 3.74 0.16 -10.64
N ILE A 45 3.69 -0.98 -9.95
CA ILE A 45 2.94 -2.17 -10.39
C ILE A 45 1.46 -1.83 -10.61
N LEU A 46 0.86 -1.04 -9.71
CA LEU A 46 -0.53 -0.60 -9.86
C LEU A 46 -0.72 0.22 -11.14
N PHE A 47 0.15 1.22 -11.38
CA PHE A 47 0.03 2.09 -12.56
C PHE A 47 0.26 1.32 -13.86
N VAL A 48 1.25 0.43 -13.88
CA VAL A 48 1.49 -0.47 -15.04
C VAL A 48 0.28 -1.38 -15.26
N GLY A 49 -0.33 -1.89 -14.19
CA GLY A 49 -1.54 -2.69 -14.26
C GLY A 49 -2.73 -1.94 -14.86
N ILE A 50 -2.94 -0.69 -14.47
CA ILE A 50 -3.98 0.19 -15.05
C ILE A 50 -3.73 0.41 -16.54
N ILE A 51 -2.49 0.69 -16.93
CA ILE A 51 -2.09 0.88 -18.33
C ILE A 51 -2.32 -0.42 -19.13
N ALA A 52 -1.86 -1.55 -18.61
CA ALA A 52 -2.04 -2.85 -19.27
C ALA A 52 -3.54 -3.18 -19.47
N ALA A 53 -4.37 -2.94 -18.46
CA ALA A 53 -5.81 -3.13 -18.54
C ALA A 53 -6.46 -2.19 -19.58
N HIS A 54 -5.99 -0.95 -19.69
CA HIS A 54 -6.46 -0.01 -20.72
C HIS A 54 -6.16 -0.49 -22.14
N PHE A 55 -5.04 -1.18 -22.34
CA PHE A 55 -4.70 -1.81 -23.63
C PHE A 55 -5.35 -3.19 -23.84
N GLY A 56 -6.32 -3.57 -23.01
CA GLY A 56 -7.07 -4.81 -23.17
C GLY A 56 -6.40 -6.07 -22.61
N MET A 57 -5.28 -5.93 -21.86
CA MET A 57 -4.62 -7.04 -21.18
C MET A 57 -5.33 -7.35 -19.85
N GLY A 58 -6.62 -7.67 -19.93
CA GLY A 58 -7.42 -7.98 -18.76
C GLY A 58 -7.22 -9.43 -18.28
N ILE A 59 -7.35 -9.66 -16.98
CA ILE A 59 -7.33 -10.98 -16.36
C ILE A 59 -8.77 -11.41 -16.07
N PRO A 60 -9.15 -12.70 -16.30
CA PRO A 60 -10.48 -13.19 -15.91
C PRO A 60 -10.80 -12.87 -14.45
N ALA A 61 -12.05 -12.48 -14.18
CA ALA A 61 -12.47 -12.02 -12.86
C ALA A 61 -12.19 -13.03 -11.74
N GLU A 62 -12.46 -14.32 -12.00
CA GLU A 62 -12.23 -15.40 -11.03
C GLU A 62 -10.75 -15.54 -10.65
N VAL A 63 -9.84 -15.47 -11.64
CA VAL A 63 -8.40 -15.56 -11.41
C VAL A 63 -7.90 -14.32 -10.69
N ARG A 64 -8.40 -13.14 -11.07
CA ARG A 64 -8.07 -11.87 -10.42
C ARG A 64 -8.47 -11.91 -8.95
N HIS A 65 -9.69 -12.33 -8.62
CA HIS A 65 -10.18 -12.46 -7.25
C HIS A 65 -9.30 -13.42 -6.43
N PHE A 66 -9.03 -14.60 -6.96
CA PHE A 66 -8.14 -15.57 -6.29
C PHE A 66 -6.74 -14.98 -5.99
N ILE A 67 -6.12 -14.32 -6.97
CA ILE A 67 -4.78 -13.72 -6.80
C ILE A 67 -4.81 -12.58 -5.78
N GLN A 68 -5.88 -11.79 -5.77
CA GLN A 68 -6.06 -10.69 -4.81
C GLN A 68 -6.17 -11.23 -3.38
N GLU A 69 -7.02 -12.22 -3.13
CA GLU A 69 -7.17 -12.84 -1.81
C GLU A 69 -5.89 -13.52 -1.36
N PHE A 70 -5.31 -14.34 -2.22
CA PHE A 70 -4.07 -15.07 -1.92
C PHE A 70 -2.91 -14.10 -1.65
N GLY A 71 -2.79 -13.03 -2.45
CA GLY A 71 -1.79 -12.00 -2.25
C GLY A 71 -1.98 -11.26 -0.92
N LEU A 72 -3.21 -10.95 -0.52
CA LEU A 72 -3.53 -10.33 0.76
C LEU A 72 -3.17 -11.24 1.93
N ILE A 73 -3.49 -12.53 1.85
CA ILE A 73 -3.13 -13.54 2.87
C ILE A 73 -1.61 -13.61 3.02
N LEU A 74 -0.86 -13.74 1.93
CA LEU A 74 0.59 -13.80 1.95
C LEU A 74 1.22 -12.52 2.54
N PHE A 75 0.64 -11.37 2.20
CA PHE A 75 1.09 -10.08 2.73
C PHE A 75 0.91 -10.00 4.26
N VAL A 76 -0.29 -10.31 4.76
CA VAL A 76 -0.58 -10.30 6.22
C VAL A 76 0.28 -11.32 6.95
N PHE A 77 0.45 -12.52 6.39
CA PHE A 77 1.32 -13.55 6.94
C PHE A 77 2.78 -13.08 7.04
N SER A 78 3.30 -12.49 5.96
CA SER A 78 4.69 -12.01 5.92
C SER A 78 4.93 -10.91 6.97
N ILE A 79 4.00 -9.96 7.12
CA ILE A 79 4.09 -8.94 8.17
C ILE A 79 4.01 -9.58 9.56
N GLY A 80 3.10 -10.53 9.78
CA GLY A 80 2.98 -11.25 11.05
C GLY A 80 4.27 -11.95 11.44
N MET A 81 4.92 -12.61 10.49
CA MET A 81 6.22 -13.26 10.71
C MET A 81 7.35 -12.28 11.03
N GLN A 82 7.34 -11.10 10.37
CA GLN A 82 8.37 -10.09 10.58
C GLN A 82 8.21 -9.36 11.91
N VAL A 83 6.98 -9.00 12.29
CA VAL A 83 6.69 -8.18 13.47
C VAL A 83 6.50 -9.02 14.73
N GLY A 84 6.00 -10.25 14.58
CA GLY A 84 5.63 -11.12 15.69
C GLY A 84 6.67 -11.28 16.79
N PRO A 85 7.95 -11.61 16.47
CA PRO A 85 8.98 -11.82 17.48
C PRO A 85 9.25 -10.61 18.38
N GLY A 86 9.12 -9.38 17.82
CA GLY A 86 9.37 -8.14 18.56
C GLY A 86 8.12 -7.51 19.18
N PHE A 87 6.94 -7.98 18.81
CA PHE A 87 5.66 -7.32 19.14
C PHE A 87 5.46 -7.13 20.64
N PHE A 88 5.53 -8.20 21.42
CA PHE A 88 5.35 -8.13 22.87
C PHE A 88 6.47 -7.39 23.61
N ALA A 89 7.70 -7.42 23.09
CA ALA A 89 8.81 -6.68 23.64
C ALA A 89 8.64 -5.17 23.49
N SER A 90 8.09 -4.73 22.35
CA SER A 90 7.83 -3.32 22.07
C SER A 90 6.82 -2.68 23.02
N PHE A 91 5.83 -3.46 23.52
CA PHE A 91 4.86 -2.95 24.49
C PHE A 91 5.48 -2.58 25.86
N LYS A 92 6.56 -3.28 26.26
CA LYS A 92 7.19 -3.06 27.58
C LYS A 92 8.02 -1.79 27.66
N HIS A 93 8.46 -1.23 26.54
CA HIS A 93 9.37 -0.07 26.49
C HIS A 93 8.75 1.13 25.75
N GLY A 94 7.60 1.64 26.23
CA GLY A 94 6.96 2.82 25.66
C GLY A 94 6.04 2.56 24.45
N GLY A 95 5.85 1.28 24.07
CA GLY A 95 5.01 0.91 22.94
C GLY A 95 3.55 1.33 23.08
N LEU A 96 3.03 1.44 24.31
CA LEU A 96 1.66 1.91 24.52
C LEU A 96 1.46 3.35 24.04
N THR A 97 2.42 4.23 24.28
CA THR A 97 2.36 5.61 23.79
C THR A 97 2.37 5.67 22.26
N LEU A 98 3.21 4.86 21.62
CA LEU A 98 3.28 4.77 20.16
C LEU A 98 1.98 4.21 19.58
N VAL A 99 1.38 3.19 20.20
CA VAL A 99 0.08 2.63 19.80
C VAL A 99 -1.02 3.66 19.92
N CYS A 100 -1.08 4.41 21.03
CA CYS A 100 -2.06 5.48 21.20
C CYS A 100 -1.91 6.58 20.15
N LEU A 101 -0.68 7.00 19.85
CA LEU A 101 -0.40 8.00 18.81
C LEU A 101 -0.81 7.49 17.43
N ALA A 102 -0.41 6.26 17.07
CA ALA A 102 -0.78 5.66 15.79
C ALA A 102 -2.30 5.53 15.65
N SER A 103 -2.99 5.04 16.69
CA SER A 103 -4.45 4.93 16.71
C SER A 103 -5.12 6.29 16.55
N THR A 104 -4.61 7.31 17.22
CA THR A 104 -5.12 8.69 17.11
C THR A 104 -4.98 9.21 15.69
N ILE A 105 -3.83 9.01 15.05
CA ILE A 105 -3.59 9.43 13.65
C ILE A 105 -4.58 8.73 12.70
N VAL A 106 -4.76 7.43 12.86
CA VAL A 106 -5.71 6.66 12.03
C VAL A 106 -7.14 7.15 12.21
N LEU A 107 -7.60 7.31 13.47
CA LEU A 107 -8.94 7.78 13.77
C LEU A 107 -9.19 9.20 13.25
N LEU A 108 -8.21 10.10 13.38
CA LEU A 108 -8.28 11.44 12.81
C LEU A 108 -8.36 11.39 11.28
N GLY A 109 -7.56 10.54 10.63
CA GLY A 109 -7.60 10.35 9.19
C GLY A 109 -8.97 9.88 8.70
N VAL A 110 -9.55 8.89 9.36
CA VAL A 110 -10.91 8.41 9.08
C VAL A 110 -11.94 9.51 9.33
N GLY A 111 -11.83 10.24 10.44
CA GLY A 111 -12.72 11.36 10.76
C GLY A 111 -12.70 12.46 9.69
N VAL A 112 -11.50 12.84 9.24
CA VAL A 112 -11.33 13.83 8.16
C VAL A 112 -11.95 13.32 6.85
N ALA A 113 -11.68 12.06 6.48
CA ALA A 113 -12.27 11.47 5.27
C ALA A 113 -13.81 11.44 5.35
N TYR A 114 -14.37 11.13 6.52
CA TYR A 114 -15.82 11.15 6.73
C TYR A 114 -16.41 12.57 6.62
N VAL A 115 -15.74 13.57 7.19
CA VAL A 115 -16.16 14.97 7.04
C VAL A 115 -16.12 15.42 5.58
N ILE A 116 -15.06 15.05 4.85
CA ILE A 116 -14.95 15.35 3.42
C ILE A 116 -16.08 14.66 2.64
N HIS A 117 -16.40 13.40 2.94
CA HIS A 117 -17.55 12.70 2.36
C HIS A 117 -18.85 13.50 2.55
N LEU A 118 -19.13 13.97 3.77
CA LEU A 118 -20.33 14.73 4.07
C LEU A 118 -20.41 16.07 3.33
N VAL A 119 -19.28 16.76 3.20
CA VAL A 119 -19.22 18.09 2.56
C VAL A 119 -19.21 17.99 1.04
N SER A 120 -18.48 17.01 0.47
CA SER A 120 -18.31 16.87 -0.98
C SER A 120 -19.40 16.01 -1.64
N GLY A 121 -20.14 15.20 -0.85
CA GLY A 121 -21.07 14.21 -1.39
C GLY A 121 -20.40 13.04 -2.12
N THR A 122 -19.08 12.88 -2.02
CA THR A 122 -18.33 11.80 -2.67
C THR A 122 -18.77 10.44 -2.10
N PRO A 123 -19.09 9.43 -2.93
CA PRO A 123 -19.50 8.11 -2.43
C PRO A 123 -18.48 7.49 -1.47
N ILE A 124 -18.98 6.79 -0.44
CA ILE A 124 -18.12 6.14 0.57
C ILE A 124 -17.06 5.22 -0.04
N PRO A 125 -17.38 4.33 -1.03
CA PRO A 125 -16.37 3.49 -1.65
C PRO A 125 -15.19 4.30 -2.24
N THR A 126 -15.50 5.33 -3.00
CA THR A 126 -14.49 6.24 -3.57
C THR A 126 -13.68 6.92 -2.47
N MET A 127 -14.34 7.38 -1.39
CA MET A 127 -13.67 8.06 -0.28
C MET A 127 -12.71 7.13 0.47
N VAL A 128 -13.07 5.86 0.66
CA VAL A 128 -12.17 4.84 1.25
C VAL A 128 -10.95 4.61 0.36
N GLY A 129 -11.13 4.59 -0.97
CA GLY A 129 -10.04 4.54 -1.93
C GLY A 129 -9.12 5.76 -1.80
N ILE A 130 -9.68 6.97 -1.77
CA ILE A 130 -8.93 8.22 -1.60
C ILE A 130 -8.16 8.22 -0.27
N LEU A 131 -8.77 7.82 0.83
CA LEU A 131 -8.10 7.72 2.12
C LEU A 131 -6.91 6.75 2.05
N SER A 132 -7.14 5.54 1.52
CA SER A 132 -6.07 4.53 1.38
C SER A 132 -4.93 5.02 0.50
N GLY A 133 -5.22 5.77 -0.57
CA GLY A 133 -4.23 6.40 -1.45
C GLY A 133 -3.46 7.51 -0.75
N ALA A 134 -4.16 8.41 -0.06
CA ALA A 134 -3.55 9.55 0.64
C ALA A 134 -2.57 9.13 1.73
N VAL A 135 -2.84 8.02 2.42
CA VAL A 135 -1.93 7.44 3.43
C VAL A 135 -1.02 6.34 2.86
N THR A 136 -1.00 6.15 1.54
CA THR A 136 -0.18 5.14 0.84
C THR A 136 -0.39 3.71 1.34
N ASN A 137 -1.60 3.38 1.79
CA ASN A 137 -1.95 2.08 2.36
C ASN A 137 -2.51 1.13 1.29
N THR A 138 -1.62 0.50 0.50
CA THR A 138 -2.01 -0.47 -0.54
C THR A 138 -2.73 -1.71 0.03
N PRO A 139 -2.31 -2.29 1.16
CA PRO A 139 -3.07 -3.39 1.78
C PRO A 139 -4.48 -2.98 2.24
N GLY A 140 -4.61 -1.75 2.72
CA GLY A 140 -5.91 -1.18 3.07
C GLY A 140 -6.84 -1.06 1.87
N LEU A 141 -6.30 -0.77 0.68
CA LEU A 141 -7.07 -0.80 -0.56
C LEU A 141 -7.63 -2.21 -0.82
N GLY A 142 -6.79 -3.25 -0.77
CA GLY A 142 -7.22 -4.64 -1.00
C GLY A 142 -8.29 -5.08 0.01
N ALA A 143 -8.07 -4.79 1.29
CA ALA A 143 -9.04 -5.10 2.34
C ALA A 143 -10.37 -4.36 2.15
N ALA A 144 -10.34 -3.10 1.72
CA ALA A 144 -11.55 -2.31 1.46
C ALA A 144 -12.34 -2.85 0.26
N GLN A 145 -11.66 -3.23 -0.82
CA GLN A 145 -12.30 -3.86 -1.98
C GLN A 145 -12.97 -5.17 -1.61
N GLN A 146 -12.27 -6.02 -0.84
CA GLN A 146 -12.81 -7.29 -0.37
C GLN A 146 -14.03 -7.09 0.54
N ALA A 147 -13.92 -6.21 1.55
CA ALA A 147 -15.01 -5.93 2.47
C ALA A 147 -16.25 -5.37 1.75
N TYR A 148 -16.04 -4.55 0.71
CA TYR A 148 -17.14 -4.02 -0.09
C TYR A 148 -17.80 -5.12 -0.93
N ALA A 149 -17.01 -5.96 -1.58
CA ALA A 149 -17.51 -7.09 -2.38
C ALA A 149 -18.30 -8.08 -1.51
N ASP A 150 -17.80 -8.40 -0.31
CA ASP A 150 -18.48 -9.29 0.64
C ASP A 150 -19.81 -8.70 1.14
N ALA A 151 -19.87 -7.38 1.35
CA ALA A 151 -21.07 -6.71 1.86
C ALA A 151 -22.13 -6.44 0.76
N SER A 152 -21.71 -6.11 -0.45
CA SER A 152 -22.58 -5.69 -1.55
C SER A 152 -22.85 -6.77 -2.60
N GLY A 153 -22.03 -7.82 -2.63
CA GLY A 153 -22.05 -8.86 -3.66
C GLY A 153 -21.47 -8.42 -5.01
N VAL A 154 -20.92 -7.19 -5.11
CA VAL A 154 -20.37 -6.62 -6.36
C VAL A 154 -19.05 -5.90 -6.08
N GLU A 155 -18.11 -5.97 -7.02
CA GLU A 155 -16.89 -5.16 -6.97
C GLU A 155 -17.20 -3.71 -7.39
N ASP A 156 -16.61 -2.73 -6.71
CA ASP A 156 -16.70 -1.31 -7.09
C ASP A 156 -15.34 -0.78 -7.53
N PRO A 157 -15.14 -0.52 -8.84
CA PRO A 157 -13.89 0.02 -9.37
C PRO A 157 -13.55 1.41 -8.84
N SER A 158 -14.53 2.15 -8.29
CA SER A 158 -14.32 3.50 -7.78
C SER A 158 -13.35 3.55 -6.59
N ILE A 159 -13.25 2.45 -5.83
CA ILE A 159 -12.29 2.30 -4.71
C ILE A 159 -10.86 2.36 -5.26
N ALA A 160 -10.55 1.56 -6.30
CA ALA A 160 -9.22 1.55 -6.91
C ALA A 160 -8.90 2.85 -7.62
N LEU A 161 -9.89 3.47 -8.28
CA LEU A 161 -9.74 4.75 -8.95
C LEU A 161 -9.43 5.87 -7.95
N GLY A 162 -10.17 5.95 -6.85
CA GLY A 162 -9.92 6.91 -5.76
C GLY A 162 -8.50 6.77 -5.21
N TYR A 163 -8.04 5.53 -4.99
CA TYR A 163 -6.68 5.24 -4.57
C TYR A 163 -5.64 5.74 -5.59
N ALA A 164 -5.80 5.38 -6.87
CA ALA A 164 -4.82 5.71 -7.91
C ALA A 164 -4.64 7.23 -8.08
N VAL A 165 -5.73 7.99 -7.95
CA VAL A 165 -5.69 9.47 -8.05
C VAL A 165 -5.04 10.09 -6.81
N ALA A 166 -5.36 9.59 -5.61
CA ALA A 166 -4.86 10.18 -4.36
C ALA A 166 -3.42 9.80 -4.04
N TYR A 167 -2.96 8.61 -4.47
CA TYR A 167 -1.67 8.06 -4.10
C TYR A 167 -0.46 8.95 -4.43
N PRO A 168 -0.29 9.50 -5.64
CA PRO A 168 0.86 10.36 -5.95
C PRO A 168 0.90 11.62 -5.06
N LEU A 169 -0.25 12.20 -4.80
CA LEU A 169 -0.38 13.37 -3.92
C LEU A 169 -0.10 12.99 -2.46
N GLY A 170 -0.52 11.78 -2.04
CA GLY A 170 -0.22 11.22 -0.72
C GLY A 170 1.28 11.09 -0.49
N VAL A 171 2.03 10.53 -1.44
CA VAL A 171 3.50 10.41 -1.36
C VAL A 171 4.16 11.78 -1.21
N ILE A 172 3.78 12.74 -2.07
CA ILE A 172 4.31 14.11 -2.01
C ILE A 172 3.95 14.76 -0.68
N GLY A 173 2.69 14.63 -0.23
CA GLY A 173 2.20 15.20 1.02
C GLY A 173 2.92 14.67 2.24
N ILE A 174 3.19 13.35 2.31
CA ILE A 174 3.95 12.73 3.39
C ILE A 174 5.38 13.28 3.43
N ILE A 175 6.05 13.37 2.29
CA ILE A 175 7.42 13.91 2.21
C ILE A 175 7.44 15.38 2.67
N PHE A 176 6.50 16.18 2.17
CA PHE A 176 6.37 17.57 2.59
C PHE A 176 6.11 17.71 4.09
N SER A 177 5.23 16.90 4.66
CA SER A 177 4.92 16.92 6.08
C SER A 177 6.14 16.54 6.94
N MET A 178 6.91 15.53 6.52
CA MET A 178 8.16 15.15 7.19
C MET A 178 9.21 16.28 7.17
N ILE A 179 9.38 16.92 6.01
CA ILE A 179 10.28 18.08 5.88
C ILE A 179 9.80 19.23 6.76
N PHE A 180 8.51 19.53 6.73
CA PHE A 180 7.91 20.59 7.53
C PHE A 180 8.09 20.34 9.03
N ILE A 181 7.78 19.15 9.52
CA ILE A 181 7.97 18.76 10.93
C ILE A 181 9.43 18.90 11.34
N ARG A 182 10.36 18.44 10.49
CA ARG A 182 11.80 18.59 10.75
C ARG A 182 12.20 20.03 10.95
N TYR A 183 11.74 20.93 10.07
CA TYR A 183 12.07 22.36 10.17
C TYR A 183 11.36 23.03 11.36
N ALA A 184 10.07 22.74 11.56
CA ALA A 184 9.27 23.35 12.62
C ALA A 184 9.75 22.94 14.03
N LEU A 185 10.07 21.66 14.21
CA LEU A 185 10.52 21.12 15.50
C LEU A 185 12.05 21.11 15.65
N ARG A 186 12.80 21.55 14.64
CA ARG A 186 14.29 21.57 14.65
C ARG A 186 14.90 20.23 15.04
N VAL A 187 14.30 19.11 14.58
CA VAL A 187 14.75 17.75 14.89
C VAL A 187 16.14 17.51 14.31
N LYS A 188 17.10 17.07 15.15
CA LYS A 188 18.45 16.67 14.74
C LYS A 188 18.49 15.15 14.59
N PHE A 189 18.56 14.64 13.36
CA PHE A 189 18.57 13.20 13.06
C PHE A 189 19.70 12.42 13.74
N GLU A 190 20.88 13.02 13.89
CA GLU A 190 22.03 12.35 14.52
C GLU A 190 21.73 11.83 15.93
N LYS A 191 20.91 12.54 16.71
CA LYS A 191 20.51 12.09 18.05
C LYS A 191 19.40 11.05 18.04
N GLU A 192 18.52 11.11 17.04
CA GLU A 192 17.42 10.15 16.87
C GLU A 192 17.94 8.82 16.30
N ASP A 193 18.92 8.85 15.39
CA ASP A 193 19.56 7.65 14.86
C ASP A 193 20.30 6.86 15.96
N GLU A 194 21.02 7.55 16.86
CA GLU A 194 21.65 6.90 18.01
C GLU A 194 20.60 6.27 18.97
N ALA A 195 19.50 6.95 19.21
CA ALA A 195 18.41 6.40 20.02
C ALA A 195 17.75 5.20 19.33
N CYS A 196 17.50 5.27 18.02
CA CYS A 196 16.91 4.20 17.25
C CYS A 196 17.82 2.95 17.17
N LEU A 197 19.13 3.14 17.03
CA LEU A 197 20.13 2.06 17.04
C LEU A 197 20.21 1.38 18.41
N LEU A 198 20.02 2.10 19.50
CA LEU A 198 19.94 1.54 20.85
C LEU A 198 18.72 0.62 21.04
N TYR A 199 17.60 0.95 20.36
CA TYR A 199 16.37 0.14 20.44
C TYR A 199 16.34 -1.04 19.44
N THR A 200 17.03 -0.95 18.31
CA THR A 200 17.00 -1.95 17.23
C THR A 200 18.26 -2.82 17.18
N SER A 201 19.34 -2.43 17.90
CA SER A 201 20.55 -3.24 17.98
C SER A 201 20.28 -4.52 18.79
N PRO A 202 20.55 -5.72 18.24
CA PRO A 202 20.42 -6.96 19.01
C PRO A 202 21.34 -6.89 20.22
N SER A 203 20.79 -7.22 21.40
CA SER A 203 21.57 -7.27 22.65
C SER A 203 22.79 -8.18 22.45
N PRO A 204 23.95 -7.86 23.04
CA PRO A 204 25.11 -8.76 23.03
C PRO A 204 24.81 -10.18 23.51
N ARG A 205 23.69 -10.38 24.21
CA ARG A 205 23.20 -11.71 24.63
C ARG A 205 22.51 -12.47 23.51
N ASP A 206 21.94 -11.81 22.50
CA ASP A 206 21.24 -12.44 21.40
C ASP A 206 22.21 -12.90 20.29
N MET A 207 23.42 -12.33 20.27
CA MET A 207 24.50 -12.75 19.35
C MET A 207 25.30 -13.97 19.81
N ARG A 208 24.99 -14.54 20.98
CA ARG A 208 25.69 -15.71 21.55
C ARG A 208 24.89 -17.02 21.53
N ARG A 209 23.81 -17.10 20.74
CA ARG A 209 23.06 -18.34 20.51
C ARG A 209 23.09 -18.79 19.07
#